data_b2187671b26ae6aab3e6ec76633a06ff
#
_entry.id   b2187671b26ae6aab3e6ec76633a06ff
#
_cell.length_a   1.000
_cell.length_b   1.000
_cell.length_c   1.000
_cell.angle_alpha   90.00
_cell.angle_beta   90.00
_cell.angle_gamma   90.00
#
_symmetry.space_group_name_H-M   'P 1'
#
loop_
_entity.id
_entity.type
_entity.pdbx_description
1 polymer ?
#
loop_
_entity_poly.entity_id
_entity_poly.type
_entity_poly.pdbx_seq_one_letter_code
_entity_poly.pdbx_strand_id
1 'polypeptide(L)'
;MTAMKKRMILATLSSLLLCMAACSNKQLPTSEDILTEARAVKTLNAYDEMNCVVYDMKVTPASPKSSIDRFVSDDCVEGAGSFEIRYSFSGNSSEAESVYIQQSGGDYRSDLSFHPLGLSIWVKGNKNNKGTFRFMIIQDAGMFTQGTLHDKGRWQFFEYVDKEVLTQEEWTRVVMPYEAFTFVKGHDMGDNKLMLNRFEGYRIEVTNDEGVMCTGSFCIDNLEQLTSYAPEFKGTPKFSSVFIQLDGVYENTDWDKEFKASQEVGIDTWIIQYAEGFNDRAEEKTSFYVPTKLPWVTKQYDIMNRMFEAAKQNGMKLIVGLYPGDYSKKDTASPEQYDFLVERNKQVFDELFALWGNHPCLDGWYITEEFHDGSYPVGWQQEPSLSMLANYLQTVAAYIKSKSPKEVCIAPALWRGMPADLCGEWFGKIFAQTPDIDVLYLQDIGGRCLVDFDVDLPNWFAGIKKACDANGVIFGVDIESFKECWCPKITMRTKPWSELEEQLRVAGMFTDHITNFSWATFKPGTDTYEGYKRYIEGK
;
A
#
# COMPACT_ATOMS: atom_id res chain seq x y z
N MET A 1 -49.49 43.99 21.44
CA MET A 1 -48.48 42.92 21.51
C MET A 1 -48.89 41.59 20.83
N THR A 2 -50.06 41.47 20.22
CA THR A 2 -50.61 40.18 19.70
C THR A 2 -50.45 40.00 18.18
N ALA A 3 -50.29 41.04 17.39
CA ALA A 3 -50.16 40.95 15.93
C ALA A 3 -48.73 40.69 15.44
N MET A 4 -47.74 41.14 16.20
CA MET A 4 -46.33 40.96 15.85
C MET A 4 -45.79 39.55 16.12
N LYS A 5 -46.31 38.82 17.14
CA LYS A 5 -46.00 37.44 17.43
C LYS A 5 -46.56 36.45 16.39
N LYS A 6 -47.74 36.74 15.79
CA LYS A 6 -48.30 35.89 14.73
C LYS A 6 -47.53 35.97 13.41
N ARG A 7 -46.93 37.13 13.07
CA ARG A 7 -46.11 37.27 11.88
C ARG A 7 -44.74 36.63 11.99
N MET A 8 -44.16 36.58 13.20
CA MET A 8 -42.90 35.86 13.44
C MET A 8 -43.06 34.36 13.40
N ILE A 9 -44.18 33.80 13.86
CA ILE A 9 -44.44 32.35 13.83
C ILE A 9 -44.75 31.89 12.41
N LEU A 10 -45.41 32.68 11.57
CA LEU A 10 -45.63 32.34 10.16
C LEU A 10 -44.34 32.42 9.32
N ALA A 11 -43.45 33.38 9.63
CA ALA A 11 -42.17 33.50 8.93
C ALA A 11 -41.20 32.36 9.28
N THR A 12 -41.21 31.87 10.53
CA THR A 12 -40.41 30.73 10.97
C THR A 12 -40.97 29.41 10.45
N LEU A 13 -42.28 29.23 10.33
CA LEU A 13 -42.86 28.04 9.70
C LEU A 13 -42.64 28.01 8.17
N SER A 14 -42.67 29.14 7.50
CA SER A 14 -42.37 29.22 6.05
C SER A 14 -40.89 28.94 5.76
N SER A 15 -39.95 29.39 6.61
CA SER A 15 -38.53 29.06 6.46
C SER A 15 -38.20 27.60 6.82
N LEU A 16 -38.91 26.97 7.79
CA LEU A 16 -38.77 25.54 8.03
C LEU A 16 -39.39 24.67 6.91
N LEU A 17 -40.52 25.11 6.31
CA LEU A 17 -41.08 24.40 5.15
C LEU A 17 -40.24 24.59 3.88
N LEU A 18 -39.56 25.73 3.69
CA LEU A 18 -38.60 25.89 2.60
C LEU A 18 -37.31 25.12 2.83
N CYS A 19 -36.85 24.95 4.08
CA CYS A 19 -35.72 24.05 4.38
C CYS A 19 -36.06 22.57 4.25
N MET A 20 -37.31 22.17 4.46
CA MET A 20 -37.75 20.76 4.21
C MET A 20 -38.01 20.48 2.73
N ALA A 21 -38.29 21.48 1.91
CA ALA A 21 -38.42 21.32 0.45
C ALA A 21 -37.08 21.36 -0.30
N ALA A 22 -35.99 21.72 0.40
CA ALA A 22 -34.62 21.70 -0.13
C ALA A 22 -33.86 20.39 0.19
N CYS A 23 -34.50 19.39 0.81
CA CYS A 23 -34.10 18.00 0.64
C CYS A 23 -34.49 17.59 -0.80
N SER A 24 -33.78 18.12 -1.79
CA SER A 24 -33.82 17.59 -3.14
C SER A 24 -33.61 16.09 -3.05
N ASN A 25 -34.54 15.31 -3.58
CA ASN A 25 -34.28 13.92 -3.93
C ASN A 25 -33.05 13.96 -4.83
N LYS A 26 -31.87 13.80 -4.23
CA LYS A 26 -30.64 13.65 -5.00
C LYS A 26 -30.82 12.36 -5.77
N GLN A 27 -31.10 12.46 -7.05
CA GLN A 27 -31.22 11.31 -7.91
C GLN A 27 -29.87 10.61 -7.86
N LEU A 28 -29.89 9.29 -7.63
CA LEU A 28 -28.64 8.50 -7.66
C LEU A 28 -28.01 8.67 -9.04
N PRO A 29 -26.67 8.79 -9.13
CA PRO A 29 -25.99 8.85 -10.41
C PRO A 29 -26.27 7.59 -11.22
N THR A 30 -26.44 7.74 -12.52
CA THR A 30 -26.62 6.61 -13.44
C THR A 30 -25.28 5.95 -13.74
N SER A 31 -25.31 4.73 -14.28
CA SER A 31 -24.10 4.07 -14.76
C SER A 31 -23.35 4.90 -15.81
N GLU A 32 -24.08 5.61 -16.68
CA GLU A 32 -23.51 6.48 -17.71
C GLU A 32 -22.83 7.72 -17.10
N ASP A 33 -23.44 8.32 -16.06
CA ASP A 33 -22.83 9.44 -15.34
C ASP A 33 -21.49 9.02 -14.72
N ILE A 34 -21.46 7.89 -14.03
CA ILE A 34 -20.24 7.34 -13.39
C ILE A 34 -19.15 7.08 -14.42
N LEU A 35 -19.48 6.38 -15.53
CA LEU A 35 -18.50 6.06 -16.59
C LEU A 35 -17.99 7.33 -17.29
N THR A 36 -18.82 8.36 -17.41
CA THR A 36 -18.44 9.64 -18.01
C THR A 36 -17.50 10.42 -17.10
N GLU A 37 -17.69 10.34 -15.79
CA GLU A 37 -16.88 11.04 -14.79
C GLU A 37 -15.57 10.30 -14.45
N ALA A 38 -15.52 8.98 -14.63
CA ALA A 38 -14.35 8.17 -14.34
C ALA A 38 -13.12 8.62 -15.15
N ARG A 39 -11.99 8.77 -14.46
CA ARG A 39 -10.70 9.19 -15.02
C ARG A 39 -9.61 8.16 -14.81
N ALA A 40 -9.73 7.33 -13.79
CA ALA A 40 -8.85 6.21 -13.52
C ALA A 40 -9.64 5.02 -13.00
N VAL A 41 -9.05 3.85 -13.14
CA VAL A 41 -9.59 2.56 -12.72
C VAL A 41 -8.56 1.88 -11.84
N LYS A 42 -9.00 1.32 -10.71
CA LYS A 42 -8.20 0.47 -9.86
C LYS A 42 -8.73 -0.95 -9.96
N THR A 43 -7.91 -1.86 -10.47
CA THR A 43 -8.28 -3.29 -10.54
C THR A 43 -8.24 -3.91 -9.15
N LEU A 44 -9.39 -4.36 -8.67
CA LEU A 44 -9.52 -5.10 -7.42
C LEU A 44 -9.34 -6.61 -7.65
N ASN A 45 -9.80 -7.12 -8.79
CA ASN A 45 -9.59 -8.49 -9.22
C ASN A 45 -9.80 -8.63 -10.73
N ALA A 46 -8.80 -9.14 -11.44
CA ALA A 46 -8.89 -9.39 -12.88
C ALA A 46 -9.56 -10.72 -13.23
N TYR A 47 -9.63 -11.66 -12.28
CA TYR A 47 -10.16 -13.02 -12.48
C TYR A 47 -9.44 -13.88 -13.55
N ASP A 48 -8.22 -13.53 -13.93
CA ASP A 48 -7.45 -14.21 -14.96
C ASP A 48 -7.05 -15.64 -14.60
N GLU A 49 -6.83 -15.91 -13.30
CA GLU A 49 -6.36 -17.21 -12.83
C GLU A 49 -6.83 -17.55 -11.41
N MET A 50 -7.00 -18.85 -11.17
CA MET A 50 -7.43 -19.35 -9.85
C MET A 50 -6.33 -19.37 -8.79
N ASN A 51 -5.07 -19.35 -9.18
CA ASN A 51 -3.91 -19.50 -8.32
C ASN A 51 -3.25 -18.16 -7.98
N CYS A 52 -4.00 -17.15 -7.80
CA CYS A 52 -3.42 -16.00 -7.17
C CYS A 52 -3.03 -16.38 -5.75
N VAL A 53 -1.75 -16.51 -5.47
CA VAL A 53 -1.20 -16.90 -4.15
C VAL A 53 -1.67 -15.98 -3.04
N VAL A 54 -2.03 -14.77 -3.43
CA VAL A 54 -2.49 -13.68 -2.58
C VAL A 54 -4.01 -13.76 -2.30
N TYR A 55 -4.76 -14.63 -3.03
CA TYR A 55 -6.22 -14.53 -3.07
C TYR A 55 -6.92 -15.82 -2.70
N ASP A 56 -7.34 -15.93 -1.45
CA ASP A 56 -8.17 -17.04 -0.98
C ASP A 56 -9.66 -16.75 -1.22
N MET A 57 -10.21 -17.25 -2.33
CA MET A 57 -11.65 -17.21 -2.59
C MET A 57 -12.36 -18.33 -1.87
N LYS A 58 -13.28 -17.99 -0.98
CA LYS A 58 -14.16 -18.95 -0.34
C LYS A 58 -15.41 -19.17 -1.19
N VAL A 59 -15.67 -20.43 -1.45
CA VAL A 59 -16.92 -20.89 -2.03
C VAL A 59 -17.70 -21.60 -0.92
N THR A 60 -18.81 -21.02 -0.49
CA THR A 60 -19.58 -21.55 0.63
C THR A 60 -21.07 -21.49 0.31
N PRO A 61 -21.78 -22.62 0.23
CA PRO A 61 -23.21 -22.60 0.07
C PRO A 61 -23.88 -22.04 1.32
N ALA A 62 -24.87 -21.19 1.15
CA ALA A 62 -25.69 -20.68 2.25
C ALA A 62 -26.68 -21.72 2.75
N SER A 63 -27.06 -22.67 1.91
CA SER A 63 -27.91 -23.81 2.23
C SER A 63 -27.15 -25.12 1.99
N PRO A 64 -27.26 -26.14 2.89
CA PRO A 64 -26.62 -27.43 2.69
C PRO A 64 -27.09 -28.21 1.44
N LYS A 65 -28.19 -27.80 0.85
CA LYS A 65 -28.78 -28.42 -0.35
C LYS A 65 -28.49 -27.66 -1.63
N SER A 66 -27.88 -26.49 -1.53
CA SER A 66 -27.46 -25.70 -2.66
C SER A 66 -25.98 -25.90 -2.90
N SER A 67 -25.51 -25.70 -4.11
CA SER A 67 -24.09 -25.83 -4.47
C SER A 67 -23.62 -24.63 -5.30
N ILE A 68 -22.34 -24.35 -5.19
CA ILE A 68 -21.64 -23.38 -6.01
C ILE A 68 -20.22 -23.89 -6.29
N ASP A 69 -19.80 -23.78 -7.55
CA ASP A 69 -18.46 -24.12 -8.02
C ASP A 69 -17.93 -22.98 -8.90
N ARG A 70 -16.63 -22.91 -9.06
CA ARG A 70 -15.95 -21.92 -9.90
C ARG A 70 -14.92 -22.57 -10.81
N PHE A 71 -14.77 -22.03 -12.01
CA PHE A 71 -13.85 -22.50 -13.04
C PHE A 71 -13.20 -21.31 -13.72
N VAL A 72 -12.01 -21.49 -14.26
CA VAL A 72 -11.42 -20.50 -15.20
C VAL A 72 -12.01 -20.76 -16.58
N SER A 73 -12.41 -19.69 -17.25
CA SER A 73 -12.94 -19.68 -18.61
C SER A 73 -12.04 -18.85 -19.52
N ASP A 74 -11.86 -19.29 -20.75
CA ASP A 74 -11.17 -18.52 -21.80
C ASP A 74 -12.06 -17.41 -22.40
N ASP A 75 -13.36 -17.40 -22.09
CA ASP A 75 -14.30 -16.36 -22.48
C ASP A 75 -14.20 -15.21 -21.51
N CYS A 76 -13.46 -14.15 -21.85
CA CYS A 76 -13.18 -12.99 -21.03
C CYS A 76 -13.35 -11.68 -21.80
N VAL A 77 -13.44 -10.58 -21.08
CA VAL A 77 -13.46 -9.22 -21.65
C VAL A 77 -12.05 -8.69 -21.81
N GLU A 78 -11.22 -8.90 -20.79
CA GLU A 78 -9.83 -8.46 -20.75
C GLU A 78 -8.95 -9.57 -20.17
N GLY A 79 -7.63 -9.45 -20.35
CA GLY A 79 -6.66 -10.34 -19.73
C GLY A 79 -6.63 -11.74 -20.37
N ALA A 80 -6.37 -12.75 -19.54
CA ALA A 80 -6.13 -14.12 -19.95
C ALA A 80 -7.30 -15.07 -19.66
N GLY A 81 -8.29 -14.64 -18.89
CA GLY A 81 -9.44 -15.46 -18.54
C GLY A 81 -10.50 -14.72 -17.73
N SER A 82 -11.53 -15.45 -17.34
CA SER A 82 -12.60 -15.01 -16.44
C SER A 82 -12.99 -16.13 -15.49
N PHE A 83 -13.79 -15.86 -14.46
CA PHE A 83 -14.37 -16.91 -13.62
C PHE A 83 -15.76 -17.29 -14.09
N GLU A 84 -15.96 -18.55 -14.48
CA GLU A 84 -17.27 -19.17 -14.60
C GLU A 84 -17.72 -19.69 -13.25
N ILE A 85 -18.86 -19.21 -12.78
CA ILE A 85 -19.51 -19.61 -11.54
C ILE A 85 -20.73 -20.47 -11.89
N ARG A 86 -20.79 -21.69 -11.37
CA ARG A 86 -21.92 -22.60 -11.53
C ARG A 86 -22.62 -22.78 -10.20
N TYR A 87 -23.93 -22.71 -10.20
CA TYR A 87 -24.73 -22.84 -8.97
C TYR A 87 -25.95 -23.70 -9.16
N SER A 88 -26.45 -24.25 -8.03
CA SER A 88 -27.74 -24.95 -7.99
C SER A 88 -28.51 -24.62 -6.73
N PHE A 89 -29.82 -24.56 -6.86
CA PHE A 89 -30.77 -24.42 -5.77
C PHE A 89 -31.69 -25.63 -5.68
N SER A 90 -32.02 -26.07 -4.47
CA SER A 90 -32.89 -27.20 -4.23
C SER A 90 -34.38 -26.87 -4.37
N GLY A 91 -34.73 -25.58 -4.36
CA GLY A 91 -36.12 -25.13 -4.43
C GLY A 91 -36.87 -25.29 -3.10
N ASN A 92 -36.19 -25.21 -1.97
CA ASN A 92 -36.83 -25.24 -0.66
C ASN A 92 -37.52 -23.90 -0.39
N SER A 93 -38.84 -23.89 -0.47
CA SER A 93 -39.64 -22.67 -0.28
C SER A 93 -39.80 -22.21 1.20
N SER A 94 -39.30 -22.97 2.16
CA SER A 94 -39.41 -22.60 3.58
C SER A 94 -38.27 -21.67 4.06
N GLU A 95 -37.16 -21.58 3.33
CA GLU A 95 -36.02 -20.72 3.65
C GLU A 95 -35.46 -20.15 2.33
N ALA A 96 -35.11 -18.87 2.35
CA ALA A 96 -34.43 -18.25 1.21
C ALA A 96 -33.06 -18.92 0.98
N GLU A 97 -32.91 -19.56 -0.18
CA GLU A 97 -31.63 -20.17 -0.57
C GLU A 97 -30.69 -19.11 -1.14
N SER A 98 -29.45 -19.15 -0.75
CA SER A 98 -28.41 -18.37 -1.41
C SER A 98 -27.09 -19.12 -1.48
N VAL A 99 -26.28 -18.78 -2.46
CA VAL A 99 -24.90 -19.24 -2.63
C VAL A 99 -24.01 -18.06 -2.89
N TYR A 100 -22.75 -18.11 -2.45
CA TYR A 100 -21.83 -17.00 -2.63
C TYR A 100 -20.37 -17.42 -2.76
N ILE A 101 -19.60 -16.57 -3.43
CA ILE A 101 -18.16 -16.51 -3.34
C ILE A 101 -17.78 -15.23 -2.58
N GLN A 102 -16.71 -15.30 -1.79
CA GLN A 102 -16.27 -14.17 -0.98
C GLN A 102 -14.76 -14.08 -0.97
N GLN A 103 -14.28 -12.88 -1.09
CA GLN A 103 -12.90 -12.51 -0.90
C GLN A 103 -12.81 -11.46 0.19
N SER A 104 -11.98 -11.71 1.22
CA SER A 104 -11.85 -10.79 2.35
C SER A 104 -10.59 -11.01 3.14
N GLY A 105 -10.09 -9.95 3.75
CA GLY A 105 -8.90 -9.95 4.61
C GLY A 105 -7.57 -9.87 3.86
N GLY A 106 -6.48 -9.67 4.60
CA GLY A 106 -5.14 -9.64 4.04
C GLY A 106 -4.96 -8.59 2.93
N ASP A 107 -4.51 -9.03 1.79
CA ASP A 107 -4.19 -8.15 0.64
C ASP A 107 -5.41 -7.57 -0.08
N TYR A 108 -6.63 -8.04 0.28
CA TYR A 108 -7.89 -7.44 -0.22
C TYR A 108 -8.31 -6.19 0.49
N ARG A 109 -7.79 -5.96 1.68
CA ARG A 109 -8.05 -4.69 2.35
C ARG A 109 -7.53 -3.55 1.51
N SER A 110 -8.36 -2.55 1.36
CA SER A 110 -8.03 -1.39 0.55
C SER A 110 -8.70 -0.15 1.11
N ASP A 111 -8.16 0.99 0.76
CA ASP A 111 -8.82 2.26 0.92
C ASP A 111 -9.44 2.64 -0.43
N LEU A 112 -10.77 2.63 -0.48
CA LEU A 112 -11.53 3.01 -1.66
C LEU A 112 -12.06 4.45 -1.59
N SER A 113 -11.60 5.25 -0.62
CA SER A 113 -12.11 6.59 -0.37
C SER A 113 -11.49 7.69 -1.25
N PHE A 114 -10.48 7.36 -2.06
CA PHE A 114 -9.76 8.33 -2.88
C PHE A 114 -10.54 8.65 -4.15
N HIS A 115 -11.18 9.84 -4.19
CA HIS A 115 -12.01 10.31 -5.32
C HIS A 115 -13.02 9.27 -5.85
N PRO A 116 -13.81 8.61 -4.96
CA PRO A 116 -14.59 7.44 -5.29
C PRO A 116 -15.82 7.78 -6.12
N LEU A 117 -16.10 6.97 -7.13
CA LEU A 117 -17.34 7.03 -7.92
C LEU A 117 -18.20 5.78 -7.70
N GLY A 118 -17.62 4.59 -7.79
CA GLY A 118 -18.32 3.32 -7.66
C GLY A 118 -17.42 2.13 -7.96
N LEU A 119 -18.04 0.97 -7.99
CA LEU A 119 -17.43 -0.27 -8.48
C LEU A 119 -18.00 -0.63 -9.85
N SER A 120 -17.25 -1.39 -10.61
CA SER A 120 -17.77 -2.06 -11.80
C SER A 120 -17.27 -3.49 -11.90
N ILE A 121 -18.07 -4.36 -12.50
CA ILE A 121 -17.73 -5.76 -12.79
C ILE A 121 -18.38 -6.16 -14.12
N TRP A 122 -17.67 -6.92 -14.91
CA TRP A 122 -18.27 -7.52 -16.09
C TRP A 122 -18.95 -8.84 -15.72
N VAL A 123 -20.15 -9.04 -16.21
CA VAL A 123 -20.97 -10.24 -15.97
C VAL A 123 -21.53 -10.71 -17.30
N LYS A 124 -21.46 -12.04 -17.56
CA LYS A 124 -22.12 -12.70 -18.68
C LYS A 124 -22.91 -13.88 -18.17
N GLY A 125 -24.19 -13.84 -18.31
CA GLY A 125 -25.14 -14.84 -17.82
C GLY A 125 -25.66 -15.77 -18.91
N ASN A 126 -26.85 -16.30 -18.65
CA ASN A 126 -27.61 -17.13 -19.59
C ASN A 126 -29.10 -16.84 -19.41
N LYS A 127 -29.85 -16.71 -20.50
CA LYS A 127 -31.29 -16.39 -20.45
C LYS A 127 -32.15 -17.35 -19.62
N ASN A 128 -31.65 -18.56 -19.32
CA ASN A 128 -32.35 -19.55 -18.52
C ASN A 128 -31.99 -19.44 -17.02
N ASN A 129 -31.02 -18.59 -16.65
CA ASN A 129 -30.66 -18.40 -15.26
C ASN A 129 -31.85 -17.92 -14.44
N LYS A 130 -31.88 -18.40 -13.20
CA LYS A 130 -32.80 -17.96 -12.16
C LYS A 130 -32.01 -17.47 -10.97
N GLY A 131 -32.59 -16.56 -10.22
CA GLY A 131 -31.96 -15.94 -9.05
C GLY A 131 -31.61 -14.49 -9.28
N THR A 132 -31.29 -13.83 -8.20
CA THR A 132 -30.93 -12.40 -8.16
C THR A 132 -29.43 -12.27 -7.85
N PHE A 133 -28.74 -11.51 -8.67
CA PHE A 133 -27.35 -11.15 -8.44
C PHE A 133 -27.26 -10.08 -7.34
N ARG A 134 -26.38 -10.33 -6.36
CA ARG A 134 -26.07 -9.39 -5.29
C ARG A 134 -24.55 -9.23 -5.20
N PHE A 135 -24.10 -8.01 -5.22
CA PHE A 135 -22.72 -7.67 -4.91
C PHE A 135 -22.67 -7.01 -3.53
N MET A 136 -21.81 -7.50 -2.65
CA MET A 136 -21.70 -6.93 -1.31
C MET A 136 -20.29 -6.41 -1.07
N ILE A 137 -20.20 -5.18 -0.60
CA ILE A 137 -19.00 -4.65 0.04
C ILE A 137 -18.97 -5.15 1.48
N ILE A 138 -17.80 -5.62 1.91
CA ILE A 138 -17.51 -5.97 3.30
C ILE A 138 -16.60 -4.89 3.85
N GLN A 139 -17.01 -4.22 4.93
CA GLN A 139 -16.18 -3.30 5.68
C GLN A 139 -15.93 -3.80 7.10
N ASP A 140 -14.78 -3.48 7.67
CA ASP A 140 -14.49 -3.67 9.08
C ASP A 140 -14.81 -2.40 9.87
N ALA A 141 -15.99 -2.37 10.50
CA ALA A 141 -16.43 -1.22 11.28
C ALA A 141 -15.57 -0.96 12.54
N GLY A 142 -14.82 -1.96 12.99
CA GLY A 142 -13.95 -1.88 14.16
C GLY A 142 -12.46 -1.67 13.84
N MET A 143 -12.10 -1.56 12.56
CA MET A 143 -10.72 -1.42 12.14
C MET A 143 -10.04 -0.26 12.88
N PHE A 144 -8.92 -0.54 13.53
CA PHE A 144 -8.07 0.40 14.29
C PHE A 144 -8.68 1.01 15.58
N THR A 145 -9.95 0.78 15.90
CA THR A 145 -10.53 1.35 17.14
C THR A 145 -10.20 0.57 18.39
N GLN A 146 -9.79 -0.70 18.27
CA GLN A 146 -9.49 -1.57 19.41
C GLN A 146 -8.24 -2.45 19.24
N GLY A 147 -7.37 -2.16 18.29
CA GLY A 147 -6.08 -2.85 18.12
C GLY A 147 -6.13 -4.28 17.63
N THR A 148 -7.27 -4.76 17.23
CA THR A 148 -7.44 -6.08 16.62
C THR A 148 -7.72 -5.90 15.14
N LEU A 149 -6.71 -6.17 14.32
CA LEU A 149 -6.90 -6.35 12.89
C LEU A 149 -7.75 -7.62 12.68
N HIS A 150 -8.78 -7.55 11.80
CA HIS A 150 -9.58 -8.69 11.37
C HIS A 150 -10.53 -9.32 12.39
N ASP A 151 -11.19 -8.55 13.19
CA ASP A 151 -12.30 -9.08 13.97
C ASP A 151 -13.54 -9.25 13.07
N LYS A 152 -13.76 -10.48 12.57
CA LYS A 152 -14.95 -10.82 11.77
C LYS A 152 -16.28 -10.51 12.46
N GLY A 153 -16.28 -10.37 13.80
CA GLY A 153 -17.44 -9.94 14.58
C GLY A 153 -17.84 -8.50 14.31
N ARG A 154 -17.01 -7.71 13.63
CA ARG A 154 -17.25 -6.30 13.32
C ARG A 154 -17.51 -6.05 11.85
N TRP A 155 -17.58 -7.08 11.03
CA TRP A 155 -17.90 -6.92 9.64
C TRP A 155 -19.32 -6.43 9.43
N GLN A 156 -19.44 -5.47 8.51
CA GLN A 156 -20.69 -4.97 7.99
C GLN A 156 -20.76 -5.27 6.49
N PHE A 157 -21.96 -5.61 6.02
CA PHE A 157 -22.22 -5.94 4.63
C PHE A 157 -23.16 -4.91 4.03
N PHE A 158 -22.78 -4.34 2.91
CA PHE A 158 -23.57 -3.39 2.13
C PHE A 158 -23.78 -3.98 0.75
N GLU A 159 -25.03 -4.06 0.30
CA GLU A 159 -25.38 -4.72 -0.96
C GLU A 159 -25.80 -3.75 -2.05
N TYR A 160 -25.44 -4.12 -3.28
CA TYR A 160 -26.03 -3.70 -4.53
C TYR A 160 -26.74 -4.88 -5.17
N VAL A 161 -27.94 -4.69 -5.73
CA VAL A 161 -28.79 -5.76 -6.27
C VAL A 161 -29.08 -5.51 -7.74
N ASP A 162 -28.85 -6.52 -8.58
CA ASP A 162 -29.23 -6.53 -9.98
C ASP A 162 -30.05 -7.80 -10.28
N LYS A 163 -31.28 -7.61 -10.78
CA LYS A 163 -32.21 -8.71 -11.06
C LYS A 163 -32.13 -9.25 -12.48
N GLU A 164 -31.44 -8.54 -13.36
CA GLU A 164 -31.47 -8.80 -14.79
C GLU A 164 -30.16 -9.33 -15.36
N VAL A 165 -29.02 -8.96 -14.74
CA VAL A 165 -27.69 -9.23 -15.30
C VAL A 165 -27.43 -10.73 -15.49
N LEU A 166 -27.92 -11.60 -14.61
CA LEU A 166 -27.72 -13.05 -14.74
C LEU A 166 -28.38 -13.65 -16.00
N THR A 167 -29.33 -12.96 -16.60
CA THR A 167 -30.00 -13.42 -17.82
C THR A 167 -29.43 -12.84 -19.11
N GLN A 168 -28.44 -11.94 -19.03
CA GLN A 168 -27.77 -11.34 -20.19
C GLN A 168 -26.77 -12.34 -20.79
N GLU A 169 -26.94 -12.66 -22.08
CA GLU A 169 -26.07 -13.63 -22.80
C GLU A 169 -24.78 -12.98 -23.34
N GLU A 170 -24.72 -11.65 -23.34
CA GLU A 170 -23.54 -10.87 -23.71
C GLU A 170 -22.86 -10.30 -22.47
N TRP A 171 -21.55 -10.04 -22.56
CA TRP A 171 -20.84 -9.37 -21.51
C TRP A 171 -21.44 -8.00 -21.21
N THR A 172 -21.90 -7.82 -19.98
CA THR A 172 -22.56 -6.60 -19.50
C THR A 172 -21.75 -6.02 -18.36
N ARG A 173 -21.35 -4.75 -18.47
CA ARG A 173 -20.67 -4.04 -17.38
C ARG A 173 -21.70 -3.56 -16.37
N VAL A 174 -21.70 -4.14 -15.19
CA VAL A 174 -22.50 -3.71 -14.05
C VAL A 174 -21.75 -2.62 -13.33
N VAL A 175 -22.27 -1.39 -13.37
CA VAL A 175 -21.70 -0.24 -12.65
C VAL A 175 -22.50 -0.01 -11.38
N MET A 176 -21.84 0.02 -10.25
CA MET A 176 -22.42 0.05 -8.90
C MET A 176 -21.97 1.34 -8.18
N PRO A 177 -22.75 2.44 -8.28
CA PRO A 177 -22.44 3.67 -7.54
C PRO A 177 -22.39 3.40 -6.04
N TYR A 178 -21.45 4.00 -5.31
CA TYR A 178 -21.34 3.75 -3.87
C TYR A 178 -22.59 4.17 -3.10
N GLU A 179 -23.28 5.20 -3.55
CA GLU A 179 -24.54 5.67 -2.98
C GLU A 179 -25.71 4.67 -3.13
N ALA A 180 -25.58 3.71 -4.05
CA ALA A 180 -26.60 2.67 -4.26
C ALA A 180 -26.48 1.48 -3.31
N PHE A 181 -25.35 1.38 -2.57
CA PHE A 181 -25.16 0.31 -1.60
C PHE A 181 -25.97 0.54 -0.33
N THR A 182 -26.65 -0.48 0.14
CA THR A 182 -27.48 -0.44 1.36
C THR A 182 -26.99 -1.45 2.40
N PHE A 183 -27.01 -1.06 3.68
CA PHE A 183 -26.66 -1.96 4.79
C PHE A 183 -27.64 -3.13 4.88
N VAL A 184 -27.10 -4.35 4.99
CA VAL A 184 -27.90 -5.59 5.03
C VAL A 184 -27.78 -6.30 6.37
N LYS A 185 -26.54 -6.51 6.82
CA LYS A 185 -26.24 -7.30 8.02
C LYS A 185 -24.85 -7.00 8.55
N GLY A 186 -24.60 -7.45 9.76
CA GLY A 186 -23.30 -7.36 10.41
C GLY A 186 -23.36 -6.59 11.71
N HIS A 187 -22.21 -6.10 12.14
CA HIS A 187 -22.09 -5.33 13.38
C HIS A 187 -22.86 -4.02 13.28
N ASP A 188 -23.78 -3.79 14.24
CA ASP A 188 -24.58 -2.57 14.26
C ASP A 188 -23.80 -1.42 14.91
N MET A 189 -23.51 -0.40 14.11
CA MET A 189 -22.82 0.83 14.52
C MET A 189 -23.80 2.01 14.75
N GLY A 190 -25.11 1.73 14.65
CA GLY A 190 -26.15 2.74 14.82
C GLY A 190 -26.49 3.49 13.54
N ASP A 191 -25.54 4.15 12.89
CA ASP A 191 -25.77 4.85 11.61
C ASP A 191 -25.54 3.97 10.37
N ASN A 192 -24.82 2.87 10.54
CA ASN A 192 -24.56 1.84 9.51
C ASN A 192 -24.22 2.43 8.14
N LYS A 193 -23.29 3.40 8.11
CA LYS A 193 -22.81 4.02 6.88
C LYS A 193 -21.68 3.23 6.23
N LEU A 194 -21.67 3.23 4.91
CA LEU A 194 -20.55 2.71 4.14
C LEU A 194 -19.31 3.61 4.33
N MET A 195 -18.24 3.01 4.82
CA MET A 195 -16.93 3.64 5.05
C MET A 195 -15.92 3.06 4.05
N LEU A 196 -15.71 3.76 2.94
CA LEU A 196 -14.89 3.29 1.83
C LEU A 196 -13.41 3.11 2.20
N ASN A 197 -12.92 3.84 3.21
CA ASN A 197 -11.58 3.68 3.76
C ASN A 197 -11.41 2.43 4.64
N ARG A 198 -12.45 1.60 4.78
CA ARG A 198 -12.45 0.38 5.61
C ARG A 198 -12.88 -0.86 4.84
N PHE A 199 -12.58 -0.87 3.56
CA PHE A 199 -12.90 -2.00 2.70
C PHE A 199 -12.09 -3.23 3.10
N GLU A 200 -12.77 -4.27 3.54
CA GLU A 200 -12.21 -5.54 3.97
C GLU A 200 -12.25 -6.60 2.86
N GLY A 201 -13.12 -6.40 1.88
CA GLY A 201 -13.32 -7.32 0.78
C GLY A 201 -14.73 -7.24 0.20
N TYR A 202 -15.09 -8.26 -0.57
CA TYR A 202 -16.38 -8.32 -1.23
C TYR A 202 -16.97 -9.72 -1.25
N ARG A 203 -18.28 -9.79 -1.55
CA ARG A 203 -19.01 -11.03 -1.78
C ARG A 203 -19.89 -10.88 -3.02
N ILE A 204 -19.88 -11.90 -3.85
CA ILE A 204 -20.85 -12.07 -4.94
C ILE A 204 -21.79 -13.19 -4.53
N GLU A 205 -23.07 -12.89 -4.41
CA GLU A 205 -24.10 -13.80 -3.94
C GLU A 205 -25.21 -13.91 -4.98
N VAL A 206 -25.72 -15.11 -5.18
CA VAL A 206 -26.94 -15.35 -5.95
C VAL A 206 -28.01 -15.87 -4.99
N THR A 207 -29.17 -15.22 -4.98
CA THR A 207 -30.30 -15.60 -4.13
C THR A 207 -31.44 -16.18 -4.95
N ASN A 208 -32.10 -17.22 -4.38
CA ASN A 208 -33.27 -17.85 -4.96
C ASN A 208 -34.56 -17.22 -4.43
N ASP A 209 -34.84 -16.01 -4.88
CA ASP A 209 -36.00 -15.25 -4.39
C ASP A 209 -37.33 -15.89 -4.80
N GLU A 210 -37.35 -16.69 -5.88
CA GLU A 210 -38.56 -17.40 -6.33
C GLU A 210 -38.79 -18.74 -5.62
N GLY A 211 -37.79 -19.25 -4.86
CA GLY A 211 -37.86 -20.53 -4.17
C GLY A 211 -38.01 -21.75 -5.11
N VAL A 212 -37.49 -21.62 -6.36
CA VAL A 212 -37.59 -22.68 -7.37
C VAL A 212 -36.32 -23.52 -7.43
N MET A 213 -36.48 -24.80 -7.71
CA MET A 213 -35.32 -25.65 -8.05
C MET A 213 -34.75 -25.24 -9.38
N CYS A 214 -33.47 -24.88 -9.42
CA CYS A 214 -32.81 -24.49 -10.65
C CYS A 214 -31.28 -24.71 -10.57
N THR A 215 -30.68 -24.71 -11.75
CA THR A 215 -29.23 -24.63 -11.92
C THR A 215 -28.94 -23.46 -12.85
N GLY A 216 -27.80 -22.83 -12.65
CA GLY A 216 -27.38 -21.72 -13.50
C GLY A 216 -25.87 -21.60 -13.57
N SER A 217 -25.39 -20.78 -14.51
CA SER A 217 -24.00 -20.39 -14.59
C SER A 217 -23.88 -18.96 -15.11
N PHE A 218 -22.83 -18.28 -14.71
CA PHE A 218 -22.47 -16.97 -15.21
C PHE A 218 -20.96 -16.79 -15.13
N CYS A 219 -20.41 -15.95 -15.99
CA CYS A 219 -19.02 -15.55 -15.93
C CYS A 219 -18.91 -14.15 -15.31
N ILE A 220 -17.82 -13.92 -14.58
CA ILE A 220 -17.43 -12.60 -14.06
C ILE A 220 -16.01 -12.30 -14.49
N ASP A 221 -15.77 -11.02 -14.74
CA ASP A 221 -14.47 -10.52 -15.17
C ASP A 221 -14.25 -9.10 -14.66
N ASN A 222 -13.00 -8.70 -14.47
CA ASN A 222 -12.56 -7.36 -14.08
C ASN A 222 -13.45 -6.63 -13.07
N LEU A 223 -13.25 -6.93 -11.78
CA LEU A 223 -13.77 -6.11 -10.69
C LEU A 223 -12.89 -4.89 -10.51
N GLU A 224 -13.46 -3.71 -10.67
CA GLU A 224 -12.73 -2.44 -10.68
C GLU A 224 -13.38 -1.41 -9.77
N GLN A 225 -12.56 -0.57 -9.16
CA GLN A 225 -12.99 0.70 -8.59
C GLN A 225 -12.87 1.79 -9.65
N LEU A 226 -13.91 2.60 -9.81
CA LEU A 226 -13.94 3.78 -10.66
C LEU A 226 -13.69 5.03 -9.84
N THR A 227 -12.74 5.88 -10.25
CA THR A 227 -12.40 7.13 -9.57
C THR A 227 -12.48 8.32 -10.50
N SER A 228 -12.80 9.50 -9.96
CA SER A 228 -12.73 10.76 -10.69
C SER A 228 -11.33 11.39 -10.71
N TYR A 229 -10.36 10.75 -10.12
CA TYR A 229 -8.98 11.20 -10.07
C TYR A 229 -8.27 10.91 -11.40
N ALA A 230 -7.49 11.86 -11.86
CA ALA A 230 -6.53 11.66 -12.92
C ALA A 230 -5.19 12.25 -12.47
N PRO A 231 -4.11 11.47 -12.49
CA PRO A 231 -2.80 12.01 -12.14
C PRO A 231 -2.37 13.08 -13.16
N GLU A 232 -1.92 14.22 -12.65
CA GLU A 232 -1.36 15.29 -13.46
C GLU A 232 0.17 15.25 -13.36
N PHE A 233 0.82 14.52 -14.25
CA PHE A 233 2.27 14.46 -14.30
C PHE A 233 2.88 15.79 -14.74
N LYS A 234 3.80 16.32 -13.93
CA LYS A 234 4.49 17.59 -14.20
C LYS A 234 5.99 17.38 -14.31
N GLY A 235 6.57 17.96 -15.36
CA GLY A 235 8.02 17.90 -15.56
C GLY A 235 8.54 16.50 -15.86
N THR A 236 9.82 16.31 -15.57
CA THR A 236 10.56 15.06 -15.73
C THR A 236 11.21 14.74 -14.40
N PRO A 237 10.49 14.10 -13.45
CA PRO A 237 11.05 13.71 -12.16
C PRO A 237 12.25 12.79 -12.34
N LYS A 238 13.22 12.90 -11.43
CA LYS A 238 14.47 12.16 -11.50
C LYS A 238 14.83 11.56 -10.16
N PHE A 239 15.58 10.47 -10.18
CA PHE A 239 16.17 9.94 -8.96
C PHE A 239 17.24 10.90 -8.44
N SER A 240 17.14 11.26 -7.15
CA SER A 240 18.15 12.03 -6.43
C SER A 240 19.23 11.14 -5.83
N SER A 241 18.90 9.86 -5.57
CA SER A 241 19.80 8.91 -4.94
C SER A 241 19.42 7.46 -5.29
N VAL A 242 20.27 6.52 -4.90
CA VAL A 242 20.01 5.09 -5.06
C VAL A 242 20.48 4.32 -3.81
N PHE A 243 19.67 3.35 -3.39
CA PHE A 243 20.07 2.41 -2.36
C PHE A 243 21.02 1.33 -2.87
N ILE A 244 21.90 0.89 -1.97
CA ILE A 244 22.65 -0.36 -2.14
C ILE A 244 22.61 -1.17 -0.86
N GLN A 245 22.21 -2.43 -1.01
CA GLN A 245 22.30 -3.43 0.06
C GLN A 245 23.61 -4.19 -0.10
N LEU A 246 24.53 -3.97 0.82
CA LEU A 246 25.85 -4.62 0.78
C LEU A 246 25.77 -6.07 1.23
N ASP A 247 26.56 -6.91 0.59
CA ASP A 247 26.90 -8.25 1.02
C ASP A 247 28.32 -8.63 0.56
N GLY A 248 28.80 -9.84 0.88
CA GLY A 248 30.16 -10.27 0.57
C GLY A 248 30.48 -10.36 -0.93
N VAL A 249 29.47 -10.36 -1.83
CA VAL A 249 29.71 -10.39 -3.29
C VAL A 249 30.34 -9.09 -3.80
N TYR A 250 30.20 -8.01 -3.04
CA TYR A 250 30.77 -6.70 -3.38
C TYR A 250 32.25 -6.52 -2.98
N GLU A 251 32.88 -7.52 -2.35
CA GLU A 251 34.27 -7.43 -1.89
C GLU A 251 35.26 -7.00 -2.99
N ASN A 252 35.03 -7.46 -4.22
CA ASN A 252 35.90 -7.16 -5.36
C ASN A 252 35.29 -6.19 -6.38
N THR A 253 34.26 -5.44 -5.99
CA THR A 253 33.59 -4.49 -6.88
C THR A 253 34.52 -3.32 -7.25
N ASP A 254 34.50 -2.95 -8.52
CA ASP A 254 35.11 -1.73 -9.04
C ASP A 254 34.17 -0.53 -8.82
N TRP A 255 34.29 0.10 -7.64
CA TRP A 255 33.42 1.21 -7.24
C TRP A 255 33.58 2.44 -8.14
N ASP A 256 34.75 2.65 -8.73
CA ASP A 256 34.97 3.75 -9.68
C ASP A 256 34.06 3.59 -10.92
N LYS A 257 33.98 2.37 -11.43
CA LYS A 257 33.10 2.03 -12.55
C LYS A 257 31.62 2.17 -12.18
N GLU A 258 31.21 1.68 -11.02
CA GLU A 258 29.81 1.75 -10.57
C GLU A 258 29.36 3.20 -10.34
N PHE A 259 30.18 4.03 -9.72
CA PHE A 259 29.87 5.45 -9.51
C PHE A 259 29.81 6.24 -10.81
N LYS A 260 30.70 5.99 -11.76
CA LYS A 260 30.62 6.61 -13.09
C LYS A 260 29.34 6.24 -13.82
N ALA A 261 28.93 4.97 -13.75
CA ALA A 261 27.65 4.54 -14.32
C ALA A 261 26.44 5.21 -13.64
N SER A 262 26.48 5.40 -12.32
CA SER A 262 25.48 6.15 -11.59
C SER A 262 25.40 7.62 -12.05
N GLN A 263 26.55 8.27 -12.21
CA GLN A 263 26.63 9.65 -12.67
C GLN A 263 26.16 9.83 -14.12
N GLU A 264 26.35 8.83 -15.00
CA GLU A 264 25.83 8.87 -16.37
C GLU A 264 24.29 9.06 -16.42
N VAL A 265 23.60 8.64 -15.38
CA VAL A 265 22.15 8.82 -15.23
C VAL A 265 21.78 9.89 -14.20
N GLY A 266 22.74 10.75 -13.84
CA GLY A 266 22.51 11.93 -12.99
C GLY A 266 22.33 11.63 -11.49
N ILE A 267 22.73 10.46 -11.02
CA ILE A 267 22.67 10.07 -9.60
C ILE A 267 24.07 10.20 -9.01
N ASP A 268 24.24 11.10 -8.04
CA ASP A 268 25.51 11.38 -7.36
C ASP A 268 25.52 11.00 -5.87
N THR A 269 24.38 10.53 -5.35
CA THR A 269 24.22 10.16 -3.95
C THR A 269 23.80 8.70 -3.82
N TRP A 270 24.53 7.95 -2.99
CA TRP A 270 24.20 6.55 -2.67
C TRP A 270 23.85 6.39 -1.22
N ILE A 271 22.81 5.59 -0.93
CA ILE A 271 22.39 5.23 0.41
C ILE A 271 22.84 3.79 0.66
N ILE A 272 23.83 3.62 1.52
CA ILE A 272 24.25 2.30 2.00
C ILE A 272 23.22 1.83 3.00
N GLN A 273 22.46 0.78 2.68
CA GLN A 273 21.34 0.34 3.50
C GLN A 273 21.80 -0.10 4.89
N TYR A 274 22.87 -0.87 5.00
CA TYR A 274 23.43 -1.33 6.27
C TYR A 274 24.95 -1.31 6.26
N ALA A 275 25.55 -0.92 7.38
CA ALA A 275 26.98 -1.07 7.61
C ALA A 275 27.36 -2.49 8.04
N GLU A 276 26.40 -3.30 8.46
CA GLU A 276 26.56 -4.68 8.88
C GLU A 276 25.63 -5.61 8.10
N GLY A 277 25.95 -6.92 8.06
CA GLY A 277 25.18 -7.91 7.32
C GLY A 277 23.79 -8.14 7.91
N PHE A 278 22.81 -8.12 7.03
CA PHE A 278 21.42 -8.41 7.32
C PHE A 278 21.16 -9.92 7.38
N ASN A 279 21.70 -10.61 8.37
CA ASN A 279 21.43 -12.03 8.53
C ASN A 279 21.46 -12.46 9.99
N ASP A 280 20.36 -12.25 10.70
CA ASP A 280 20.20 -12.57 12.12
C ASP A 280 20.26 -14.05 12.43
N ARG A 281 20.08 -14.89 11.42
CA ARG A 281 20.08 -16.36 11.57
C ARG A 281 21.45 -16.95 11.33
N ALA A 282 22.40 -16.18 10.82
CA ALA A 282 23.77 -16.65 10.63
C ALA A 282 24.52 -16.60 11.96
N GLU A 283 25.29 -17.62 12.24
CA GLU A 283 26.27 -17.63 13.34
C GLU A 283 27.34 -16.56 13.11
N GLU A 284 27.61 -16.22 11.83
CA GLU A 284 28.54 -15.16 11.44
C GLU A 284 27.81 -13.81 11.36
N LYS A 285 28.24 -12.86 12.17
CA LYS A 285 27.87 -11.45 12.06
C LYS A 285 28.93 -10.73 11.24
N THR A 286 28.51 -10.06 10.19
CA THR A 286 29.41 -9.45 9.20
C THR A 286 29.39 -7.92 9.28
N SER A 287 30.56 -7.30 9.19
CA SER A 287 30.72 -5.86 8.94
C SER A 287 31.23 -5.63 7.53
N PHE A 288 30.78 -4.56 6.88
CA PHE A 288 31.22 -4.14 5.55
C PHE A 288 32.28 -3.05 5.59
N TYR A 289 32.84 -2.77 6.77
CA TYR A 289 33.93 -1.81 7.00
C TYR A 289 35.02 -2.38 7.89
N VAL A 290 36.21 -1.83 7.81
CA VAL A 290 37.36 -2.18 8.62
C VAL A 290 38.10 -0.92 9.08
N PRO A 291 38.73 -0.94 10.28
CA PRO A 291 38.58 -1.97 11.31
C PRO A 291 37.30 -1.80 12.10
N THR A 292 36.70 -2.88 12.56
CA THR A 292 35.66 -2.83 13.60
C THR A 292 36.12 -3.53 14.87
N LYS A 293 35.69 -3.01 16.03
CA LYS A 293 35.95 -3.58 17.35
C LYS A 293 34.65 -4.07 18.01
N LEU A 294 33.55 -4.08 17.26
CA LEU A 294 32.26 -4.51 17.75
C LEU A 294 32.31 -5.99 18.16
N PRO A 295 31.99 -6.34 19.41
CA PRO A 295 32.28 -7.67 19.96
C PRO A 295 31.45 -8.79 19.34
N TRP A 296 30.40 -8.48 18.61
CA TRP A 296 29.55 -9.45 17.91
C TRP A 296 29.97 -9.70 16.48
N VAL A 297 30.83 -8.88 15.89
CA VAL A 297 31.29 -9.05 14.51
C VAL A 297 32.35 -10.14 14.45
N THR A 298 32.11 -11.15 13.63
CA THR A 298 33.02 -12.28 13.44
C THR A 298 33.72 -12.25 12.09
N LYS A 299 33.17 -11.50 11.11
CA LYS A 299 33.71 -11.35 9.76
C LYS A 299 33.68 -9.89 9.31
N GLN A 300 34.75 -9.46 8.67
CA GLN A 300 34.88 -8.09 8.18
C GLN A 300 35.24 -8.08 6.70
N TYR A 301 34.62 -7.17 5.95
CA TYR A 301 34.95 -6.87 4.55
C TYR A 301 35.37 -5.41 4.40
N ASP A 302 36.37 -5.16 3.55
CA ASP A 302 36.85 -3.81 3.24
C ASP A 302 36.04 -3.17 2.10
N ILE A 303 34.72 -3.23 2.17
CA ILE A 303 33.86 -2.74 1.11
C ILE A 303 33.64 -1.22 1.24
N MET A 304 33.16 -0.76 2.40
CA MET A 304 32.83 0.66 2.60
C MET A 304 34.06 1.56 2.57
N ASN A 305 35.24 1.14 3.05
CA ASN A 305 36.46 1.92 2.94
C ASN A 305 36.80 2.19 1.48
N ARG A 306 36.70 1.17 0.62
CA ARG A 306 36.93 1.30 -0.82
C ARG A 306 35.83 2.16 -1.48
N MET A 307 34.58 2.07 -1.03
CA MET A 307 33.50 2.96 -1.50
C MET A 307 33.81 4.42 -1.19
N PHE A 308 34.24 4.74 0.04
CA PHE A 308 34.57 6.12 0.43
C PHE A 308 35.75 6.68 -0.36
N GLU A 309 36.78 5.88 -0.62
CA GLU A 309 37.92 6.29 -1.45
C GLU A 309 37.48 6.56 -2.90
N ALA A 310 36.72 5.67 -3.50
CA ALA A 310 36.19 5.85 -4.85
C ALA A 310 35.20 7.03 -4.93
N ALA A 311 34.33 7.18 -3.92
CA ALA A 311 33.39 8.31 -3.84
C ALA A 311 34.11 9.64 -3.82
N LYS A 312 35.21 9.76 -3.07
CA LYS A 312 36.05 10.96 -3.04
C LYS A 312 36.65 11.27 -4.40
N GLN A 313 37.12 10.26 -5.13
CA GLN A 313 37.72 10.42 -6.47
C GLN A 313 36.68 10.88 -7.51
N ASN A 314 35.45 10.43 -7.38
CA ASN A 314 34.35 10.71 -8.31
C ASN A 314 33.43 11.86 -7.85
N GLY A 315 33.64 12.46 -6.65
CA GLY A 315 32.77 13.50 -6.15
C GLY A 315 31.36 13.02 -5.74
N MET A 316 31.25 11.72 -5.41
CA MET A 316 29.99 11.12 -4.95
C MET A 316 29.71 11.44 -3.49
N LYS A 317 28.46 11.32 -3.11
CA LYS A 317 27.96 11.46 -1.74
C LYS A 317 27.45 10.12 -1.23
N LEU A 318 27.64 9.89 0.06
CA LEU A 318 27.23 8.65 0.74
C LEU A 318 26.40 8.97 1.98
N ILE A 319 25.21 8.39 2.05
CA ILE A 319 24.39 8.31 3.27
C ILE A 319 24.61 6.91 3.84
N VAL A 320 24.89 6.82 5.13
CA VAL A 320 25.34 5.56 5.74
C VAL A 320 24.30 5.02 6.70
N GLY A 321 23.81 3.83 6.38
CA GLY A 321 22.92 3.05 7.24
C GLY A 321 23.68 2.40 8.40
N LEU A 322 23.03 2.37 9.54
CA LEU A 322 23.59 1.89 10.80
C LEU A 322 23.37 0.38 10.98
N TYR A 323 22.97 -0.02 12.18
CA TYR A 323 22.71 -1.42 12.53
C TYR A 323 21.40 -1.93 11.89
N PRO A 324 21.40 -3.09 11.21
CA PRO A 324 20.23 -3.55 10.44
C PRO A 324 19.02 -4.04 11.26
N GLY A 325 19.13 -4.06 12.58
CA GLY A 325 18.10 -4.60 13.43
C GLY A 325 18.19 -6.13 13.64
N ASP A 326 17.31 -6.65 14.46
CA ASP A 326 17.17 -8.09 14.72
C ASP A 326 15.78 -8.56 14.28
N TYR A 327 15.69 -9.00 13.02
CA TYR A 327 14.43 -9.44 12.45
C TYR A 327 13.82 -10.69 13.09
N SER A 328 14.61 -11.46 13.88
CA SER A 328 14.08 -12.61 14.63
C SER A 328 13.13 -12.20 15.75
N LYS A 329 13.17 -10.92 16.15
CA LYS A 329 12.38 -10.35 17.25
C LYS A 329 11.40 -9.26 16.80
N LYS A 330 11.22 -9.07 15.50
CA LYS A 330 10.31 -8.03 14.93
C LYS A 330 8.90 -8.08 15.50
N ASP A 331 8.41 -9.26 15.85
CA ASP A 331 7.05 -9.45 16.35
C ASP A 331 6.86 -9.05 17.81
N THR A 332 7.93 -8.62 18.50
CA THR A 332 7.86 -8.23 19.91
C THR A 332 8.29 -6.79 20.11
N ALA A 333 7.34 -5.86 19.93
CA ALA A 333 7.57 -4.48 20.40
C ALA A 333 7.68 -4.48 21.94
N SER A 334 8.91 -4.48 22.47
CA SER A 334 9.16 -4.40 23.91
C SER A 334 10.20 -3.34 24.22
N PRO A 335 10.18 -2.75 25.42
CA PRO A 335 11.22 -1.81 25.84
C PRO A 335 12.63 -2.40 25.70
N GLU A 336 12.82 -3.65 26.10
CA GLU A 336 14.11 -4.34 26.06
C GLU A 336 14.64 -4.48 24.63
N GLN A 337 13.74 -4.72 23.66
CA GLN A 337 14.11 -4.79 22.26
C GLN A 337 14.59 -3.43 21.75
N TYR A 338 13.85 -2.38 22.05
CA TYR A 338 14.24 -1.03 21.61
C TYR A 338 15.49 -0.52 22.33
N ASP A 339 15.68 -0.81 23.61
CA ASP A 339 16.92 -0.49 24.33
C ASP A 339 18.13 -1.19 23.69
N PHE A 340 17.97 -2.46 23.31
CA PHE A 340 18.99 -3.21 22.58
C PHE A 340 19.32 -2.54 21.23
N LEU A 341 18.32 -2.15 20.44
CA LEU A 341 18.52 -1.51 19.16
C LEU A 341 19.19 -0.13 19.31
N VAL A 342 18.80 0.65 20.30
CA VAL A 342 19.44 1.94 20.63
C VAL A 342 20.93 1.75 20.90
N GLU A 343 21.27 0.79 21.75
CA GLU A 343 22.67 0.56 22.13
C GLU A 343 23.50 0.07 20.94
N ARG A 344 22.95 -0.83 20.10
CA ARG A 344 23.62 -1.29 18.88
C ARG A 344 23.85 -0.16 17.89
N ASN A 345 22.84 0.64 17.62
CA ASN A 345 22.97 1.77 16.71
C ASN A 345 24.00 2.79 17.19
N LYS A 346 24.06 3.09 18.49
CA LYS A 346 25.06 4.00 19.06
C LYS A 346 26.49 3.47 18.88
N GLN A 347 26.71 2.19 19.15
CA GLN A 347 28.05 1.58 19.02
C GLN A 347 28.50 1.53 17.56
N VAL A 348 27.63 1.15 16.62
CA VAL A 348 27.91 1.16 15.18
C VAL A 348 28.18 2.61 14.72
N PHE A 349 27.32 3.55 15.09
CA PHE A 349 27.51 4.97 14.74
C PHE A 349 28.84 5.52 15.25
N ASP A 350 29.24 5.21 16.47
CA ASP A 350 30.52 5.72 17.04
C ASP A 350 31.73 5.24 16.25
N GLU A 351 31.76 3.99 15.79
CA GLU A 351 32.83 3.50 14.92
C GLU A 351 32.80 4.15 13.54
N LEU A 352 31.63 4.24 12.90
CA LEU A 352 31.47 4.86 11.60
C LEU A 352 31.80 6.35 11.64
N PHE A 353 31.40 7.05 12.69
CA PHE A 353 31.70 8.46 12.90
C PHE A 353 33.20 8.69 13.13
N ALA A 354 33.86 7.81 13.87
CA ALA A 354 35.31 7.88 14.05
C ALA A 354 36.06 7.68 12.72
N LEU A 355 35.55 6.84 11.81
CA LEU A 355 36.14 6.59 10.50
C LEU A 355 35.82 7.71 9.51
N TRP A 356 34.56 8.13 9.42
CA TRP A 356 34.10 8.98 8.31
C TRP A 356 33.30 10.22 8.74
N GLY A 357 33.13 10.52 10.01
CA GLY A 357 32.32 11.66 10.47
C GLY A 357 32.71 13.01 9.85
N ASN A 358 33.99 13.19 9.53
CA ASN A 358 34.53 14.37 8.84
C ASN A 358 34.87 14.12 7.34
N HIS A 359 34.49 12.98 6.78
CA HIS A 359 34.81 12.67 5.39
C HIS A 359 33.97 13.53 4.45
N PRO A 360 34.56 14.15 3.40
CA PRO A 360 33.83 15.08 2.53
C PRO A 360 32.67 14.45 1.75
N CYS A 361 32.69 13.12 1.56
CA CYS A 361 31.64 12.39 0.85
C CYS A 361 30.51 11.94 1.77
N LEU A 362 30.67 12.02 3.11
CA LEU A 362 29.57 11.70 4.01
C LEU A 362 28.50 12.79 3.92
N ASP A 363 27.29 12.41 3.54
CA ASP A 363 26.18 13.33 3.35
C ASP A 363 25.09 13.19 4.43
N GLY A 364 24.87 11.98 4.95
CA GLY A 364 23.86 11.72 5.97
C GLY A 364 24.00 10.39 6.67
N TRP A 365 23.09 10.15 7.59
CA TRP A 365 22.98 8.92 8.38
C TRP A 365 21.58 8.32 8.20
N TYR A 366 21.50 7.00 8.09
CA TYR A 366 20.26 6.30 7.91
C TYR A 366 19.99 5.35 9.10
N ILE A 367 18.88 5.57 9.81
CA ILE A 367 18.37 4.64 10.83
C ILE A 367 17.57 3.56 10.10
N THR A 368 18.07 2.35 10.14
CA THR A 368 17.71 1.27 9.24
C THR A 368 16.46 0.47 9.65
N GLU A 369 15.72 0.91 10.67
CA GLU A 369 14.53 0.20 11.12
C GLU A 369 13.40 0.33 10.10
N GLU A 370 13.03 -0.80 9.50
CA GLU A 370 11.93 -0.89 8.54
C GLU A 370 10.62 -1.22 9.23
N PHE A 371 9.99 -0.23 9.82
CA PHE A 371 8.61 -0.36 10.30
C PHE A 371 7.61 -0.11 9.16
N HIS A 372 6.38 -0.58 9.32
CA HIS A 372 5.35 -0.42 8.29
C HIS A 372 3.94 -0.43 8.89
N ASP A 373 3.00 0.13 8.15
CA ASP A 373 1.59 0.24 8.53
C ASP A 373 0.80 -1.08 8.45
N GLY A 374 1.42 -2.19 8.10
CA GLY A 374 0.76 -3.49 8.02
C GLY A 374 0.66 -4.23 9.35
N SER A 375 1.76 -4.45 10.03
CA SER A 375 1.76 -5.18 11.32
C SER A 375 3.08 -5.09 12.08
N TYR A 376 3.98 -4.20 11.71
CA TYR A 376 5.27 -4.09 12.35
C TYR A 376 5.56 -2.67 12.84
N PRO A 377 5.90 -2.51 14.11
CA PRO A 377 5.85 -3.52 15.19
C PRO A 377 4.42 -3.93 15.57
N VAL A 378 4.26 -5.11 16.14
CA VAL A 378 2.93 -5.59 16.58
C VAL A 378 2.31 -4.60 17.56
N GLY A 379 1.04 -4.25 17.32
CA GLY A 379 0.33 -3.25 18.12
C GLY A 379 0.78 -1.80 17.91
N TRP A 380 1.50 -1.50 16.85
CA TRP A 380 2.08 -0.19 16.53
C TRP A 380 1.04 0.95 16.42
N GLN A 381 -0.22 0.64 16.09
CA GLN A 381 -1.30 1.62 16.02
C GLN A 381 -1.66 2.21 17.39
N GLN A 382 -1.28 1.57 18.45
CA GLN A 382 -1.71 1.90 19.81
C GLN A 382 -0.53 2.16 20.74
N GLU A 383 -0.83 2.83 21.84
CA GLU A 383 0.08 2.90 22.97
C GLU A 383 0.13 1.55 23.71
N PRO A 384 1.31 1.14 24.22
CA PRO A 384 2.55 1.93 24.22
C PRO A 384 3.46 1.74 23.00
N SER A 385 3.11 0.91 22.01
CA SER A 385 4.00 0.54 20.89
C SER A 385 4.39 1.72 20.02
N LEU A 386 3.47 2.64 19.75
CA LEU A 386 3.76 3.85 19.00
C LEU A 386 4.81 4.72 19.69
N SER A 387 4.61 5.00 20.98
CA SER A 387 5.57 5.80 21.76
C SER A 387 6.91 5.10 21.92
N MET A 388 6.96 3.77 22.03
CA MET A 388 8.21 3.02 22.07
C MET A 388 8.99 3.15 20.75
N LEU A 389 8.32 3.00 19.60
CA LEU A 389 8.94 3.20 18.29
C LEU A 389 9.47 4.63 18.13
N ALA A 390 8.64 5.63 18.42
CA ALA A 390 9.03 7.03 18.33
C ALA A 390 10.21 7.37 19.27
N ASN A 391 10.20 6.86 20.51
CA ASN A 391 11.29 7.05 21.46
C ASN A 391 12.61 6.40 20.98
N TYR A 392 12.52 5.20 20.40
CA TYR A 392 13.68 4.55 19.80
C TYR A 392 14.30 5.42 18.69
N LEU A 393 13.48 5.81 17.71
CA LEU A 393 13.93 6.63 16.58
C LEU A 393 14.54 7.96 17.06
N GLN A 394 13.85 8.65 17.96
CA GLN A 394 14.33 9.92 18.53
C GLN A 394 15.61 9.76 19.32
N THR A 395 15.75 8.71 20.13
CA THR A 395 16.94 8.49 20.94
C THR A 395 18.18 8.26 20.06
N VAL A 396 18.04 7.50 18.97
CA VAL A 396 19.13 7.28 18.02
C VAL A 396 19.43 8.56 17.24
N ALA A 397 18.41 9.24 16.72
CA ALA A 397 18.57 10.48 15.96
C ALA A 397 19.23 11.59 16.79
N ALA A 398 18.77 11.83 18.02
CA ALA A 398 19.37 12.80 18.94
C ALA A 398 20.84 12.48 19.25
N TYR A 399 21.16 11.19 19.42
CA TYR A 399 22.55 10.77 19.64
C TYR A 399 23.44 11.11 18.43
N ILE A 400 22.96 10.83 17.21
CA ILE A 400 23.65 11.20 15.97
C ILE A 400 23.84 12.72 15.91
N LYS A 401 22.76 13.49 16.10
CA LYS A 401 22.77 14.96 16.04
C LYS A 401 23.68 15.59 17.09
N SER A 402 23.87 14.94 18.24
CA SER A 402 24.80 15.42 19.27
C SER A 402 26.28 15.45 18.82
N LYS A 403 26.62 14.68 17.77
CA LYS A 403 28.00 14.52 17.27
C LYS A 403 28.16 14.95 15.81
N SER A 404 27.10 14.86 15.01
CA SER A 404 27.12 15.13 13.57
C SER A 404 25.99 16.10 13.19
N PRO A 405 26.30 17.19 12.42
CA PRO A 405 25.28 18.10 11.91
C PRO A 405 24.59 17.56 10.63
N LYS A 406 24.95 16.37 10.18
CA LYS A 406 24.42 15.75 8.96
C LYS A 406 22.96 15.33 9.14
N GLU A 407 22.24 15.23 8.03
CA GLU A 407 20.86 14.77 8.01
C GLU A 407 20.73 13.33 8.54
N VAL A 408 19.60 13.07 9.19
CA VAL A 408 19.19 11.74 9.64
C VAL A 408 17.93 11.35 8.89
N CYS A 409 18.00 10.26 8.15
CA CYS A 409 16.86 9.74 7.40
C CYS A 409 16.38 8.36 7.90
N ILE A 410 15.13 8.06 7.56
CA ILE A 410 14.48 6.76 7.76
C ILE A 410 13.80 6.33 6.46
N ALA A 411 13.60 5.02 6.28
CA ALA A 411 12.91 4.47 5.10
C ALA A 411 11.91 3.36 5.49
N PRO A 412 10.81 3.70 6.18
CA PRO A 412 9.75 2.75 6.49
C PRO A 412 9.00 2.33 5.23
N ALA A 413 8.37 1.14 5.29
CA ALA A 413 7.59 0.61 4.17
C ALA A 413 6.11 1.00 4.26
N LEU A 414 5.50 1.26 3.13
CA LEU A 414 4.06 1.35 2.98
C LEU A 414 3.50 -0.05 2.73
N TRP A 415 2.64 -0.57 3.62
CA TRP A 415 2.09 -1.93 3.47
C TRP A 415 0.58 -1.96 3.23
N ARG A 416 -0.04 -0.79 3.13
CA ARG A 416 -1.50 -0.60 3.00
C ARG A 416 -2.30 -1.31 4.11
N GLY A 417 -1.73 -1.45 5.27
CA GLY A 417 -2.37 -2.06 6.43
C GLY A 417 -3.35 -1.13 7.13
N MET A 418 -3.15 0.20 6.93
CA MET A 418 -4.08 1.25 7.36
C MET A 418 -4.72 1.95 6.18
N PRO A 419 -5.93 2.51 6.33
CA PRO A 419 -6.43 3.58 5.46
C PRO A 419 -5.44 4.75 5.39
N ALA A 420 -5.39 5.43 4.24
CA ALA A 420 -4.41 6.46 3.97
C ALA A 420 -4.46 7.65 4.95
N ASP A 421 -5.66 8.06 5.36
CA ASP A 421 -5.88 9.12 6.35
C ASP A 421 -5.34 8.75 7.72
N LEU A 422 -5.63 7.55 8.20
CA LEU A 422 -5.13 7.04 9.48
C LEU A 422 -3.62 6.78 9.44
N CYS A 423 -3.09 6.33 8.30
CA CYS A 423 -1.65 6.17 8.08
C CYS A 423 -0.94 7.52 8.19
N GLY A 424 -1.48 8.58 7.55
CA GLY A 424 -0.97 9.94 7.69
C GLY A 424 -1.01 10.45 9.13
N GLU A 425 -2.10 10.22 9.87
CA GLU A 425 -2.20 10.57 11.29
C GLU A 425 -1.17 9.83 12.14
N TRP A 426 -0.94 8.56 11.86
CA TRP A 426 0.03 7.74 12.56
C TRP A 426 1.46 8.25 12.37
N PHE A 427 1.85 8.52 11.13
CA PHE A 427 3.15 9.17 10.85
C PHE A 427 3.26 10.54 11.53
N GLY A 428 2.19 11.34 11.55
CA GLY A 428 2.15 12.62 12.26
C GLY A 428 2.43 12.49 13.76
N LYS A 429 1.91 11.45 14.41
CA LYS A 429 2.18 11.16 15.83
C LYS A 429 3.63 10.72 16.08
N ILE A 430 4.23 9.98 15.13
CA ILE A 430 5.65 9.61 15.20
C ILE A 430 6.50 10.88 15.05
N PHE A 431 6.31 11.67 14.00
CA PHE A 431 7.13 12.83 13.71
C PHE A 431 7.02 13.94 14.76
N ALA A 432 5.85 14.10 15.38
CA ALA A 432 5.71 15.02 16.51
C ALA A 432 6.61 14.66 17.72
N GLN A 433 7.07 13.41 17.81
CA GLN A 433 7.94 12.91 18.86
C GLN A 433 9.40 12.71 18.39
N THR A 434 9.70 12.93 17.11
CA THR A 434 11.02 12.67 16.53
C THR A 434 11.59 13.89 15.78
N PRO A 435 11.79 15.03 16.48
CA PRO A 435 12.24 16.29 15.85
C PRO A 435 13.64 16.24 15.23
N ASP A 436 14.44 15.20 15.52
CA ASP A 436 15.79 15.03 14.98
C ASP A 436 15.83 14.13 13.71
N ILE A 437 14.67 13.67 13.22
CA ILE A 437 14.54 13.04 11.91
C ILE A 437 14.31 14.13 10.86
N ASP A 438 15.20 14.20 9.86
CA ASP A 438 15.14 15.22 8.81
C ASP A 438 14.39 14.75 7.56
N VAL A 439 14.57 13.50 7.17
CA VAL A 439 14.08 12.97 5.88
C VAL A 439 13.40 11.62 6.06
N LEU A 440 12.23 11.49 5.49
CA LEU A 440 11.53 10.23 5.25
C LEU A 440 11.72 9.81 3.80
N TYR A 441 12.23 8.62 3.53
CA TYR A 441 12.12 7.94 2.24
C TYR A 441 11.08 6.82 2.35
N LEU A 442 9.84 7.10 1.97
CA LEU A 442 8.77 6.11 2.05
C LEU A 442 8.92 5.06 0.96
N GLN A 443 9.12 3.78 1.33
CA GLN A 443 9.14 2.68 0.37
C GLN A 443 7.74 2.50 -0.21
N ASP A 444 7.63 2.55 -1.54
CA ASP A 444 6.36 2.49 -2.27
C ASP A 444 5.79 1.07 -2.40
N ILE A 445 6.57 0.05 -2.02
CA ILE A 445 6.28 -1.39 -2.10
C ILE A 445 5.77 -1.89 -3.46
N GLY A 446 5.96 -1.10 -4.52
CA GLY A 446 5.53 -1.44 -5.87
C GLY A 446 6.25 -2.65 -6.49
N GLY A 447 7.34 -3.11 -5.88
CA GLY A 447 8.04 -4.34 -6.26
C GLY A 447 7.49 -5.59 -5.59
N ARG A 448 6.85 -5.44 -4.44
CA ARG A 448 6.42 -6.56 -3.59
C ARG A 448 4.92 -6.78 -3.56
N CYS A 449 4.15 -5.72 -3.53
CA CYS A 449 2.70 -5.77 -3.41
C CYS A 449 2.01 -5.38 -4.71
N LEU A 450 0.78 -5.85 -4.87
CA LEU A 450 -0.11 -5.34 -5.88
C LEU A 450 -0.57 -3.94 -5.47
N VAL A 451 -0.01 -2.93 -6.08
CA VAL A 451 -0.29 -1.51 -5.85
C VAL A 451 -0.70 -0.91 -7.18
N ASP A 452 -1.82 -0.22 -7.18
CA ASP A 452 -2.18 0.65 -8.29
C ASP A 452 -1.45 1.99 -8.12
N PHE A 453 -0.50 2.24 -9.00
CA PHE A 453 0.38 3.41 -8.87
C PHE A 453 -0.39 4.72 -9.02
N ASP A 454 -1.42 4.73 -9.83
CA ASP A 454 -2.22 5.92 -10.12
C ASP A 454 -3.24 6.26 -9.00
N VAL A 455 -3.68 5.29 -8.23
CA VAL A 455 -4.76 5.46 -7.25
C VAL A 455 -4.29 5.24 -5.82
N ASP A 456 -3.55 4.15 -5.56
CA ASP A 456 -3.12 3.83 -4.19
C ASP A 456 -2.02 4.80 -3.73
N LEU A 457 -0.93 4.90 -4.50
CA LEU A 457 0.22 5.71 -4.08
C LEU A 457 -0.15 7.18 -3.84
N PRO A 458 -0.89 7.87 -4.74
CA PRO A 458 -1.28 9.26 -4.49
C PRO A 458 -2.07 9.46 -3.20
N ASN A 459 -2.95 8.52 -2.85
CA ASN A 459 -3.75 8.59 -1.64
C ASN A 459 -2.87 8.56 -0.38
N TRP A 460 -1.99 7.56 -0.27
CA TRP A 460 -1.08 7.45 0.88
C TRP A 460 -0.01 8.55 0.89
N PHE A 461 0.56 8.89 -0.25
CA PHE A 461 1.58 9.96 -0.35
C PHE A 461 1.03 11.30 0.10
N ALA A 462 -0.20 11.65 -0.28
CA ALA A 462 -0.84 12.89 0.15
C ALA A 462 -1.01 12.96 1.68
N GLY A 463 -1.47 11.87 2.31
CA GLY A 463 -1.67 11.80 3.75
C GLY A 463 -0.35 11.87 4.54
N ILE A 464 0.65 11.09 4.12
CA ILE A 464 1.95 11.04 4.80
C ILE A 464 2.76 12.32 4.56
N LYS A 465 2.73 12.87 3.32
CA LYS A 465 3.37 14.16 3.03
C LYS A 465 2.82 15.28 3.90
N LYS A 466 1.50 15.33 4.10
CA LYS A 466 0.88 16.30 5.00
C LYS A 466 1.41 16.18 6.43
N ALA A 467 1.65 14.96 6.91
CA ALA A 467 2.25 14.71 8.22
C ALA A 467 3.71 15.18 8.28
N CYS A 468 4.49 14.91 7.24
CA CYS A 468 5.87 15.41 7.09
C CYS A 468 5.92 16.94 7.13
N ASP A 469 5.13 17.59 6.27
CA ASP A 469 5.09 19.06 6.16
C ASP A 469 4.72 19.71 7.51
N ALA A 470 3.78 19.11 8.26
CA ALA A 470 3.35 19.63 9.56
C ALA A 470 4.44 19.51 10.65
N ASN A 471 5.43 18.64 10.49
CA ASN A 471 6.48 18.38 11.48
C ASN A 471 7.89 18.76 10.98
N GLY A 472 8.01 19.40 9.82
CA GLY A 472 9.30 19.85 9.26
C GLY A 472 10.18 18.73 8.75
N VAL A 473 9.61 17.55 8.46
CA VAL A 473 10.31 16.40 7.86
C VAL A 473 10.22 16.51 6.33
N ILE A 474 11.31 16.28 5.63
CA ILE A 474 11.31 16.22 4.16
C ILE A 474 10.65 14.90 3.75
N PHE A 475 9.59 15.00 2.93
CA PHE A 475 8.95 13.83 2.33
C PHE A 475 9.73 13.39 1.10
N GLY A 476 10.28 12.21 1.12
CA GLY A 476 10.89 11.50 0.00
C GLY A 476 10.20 10.18 -0.26
N VAL A 477 10.45 9.61 -1.43
CA VAL A 477 9.92 8.31 -1.86
C VAL A 477 11.06 7.40 -2.26
N ASP A 478 11.03 6.16 -1.77
CA ASP A 478 11.91 5.08 -2.17
C ASP A 478 11.16 4.13 -3.11
N ILE A 479 11.53 4.19 -4.40
CA ILE A 479 10.87 3.43 -5.46
C ILE A 479 11.57 2.08 -5.64
N GLU A 480 10.80 1.00 -5.53
CA GLU A 480 11.31 -0.34 -5.74
C GLU A 480 11.44 -0.67 -7.24
N SER A 481 12.68 -0.77 -7.76
CA SER A 481 12.97 -1.15 -9.16
C SER A 481 13.01 -2.66 -9.43
N PHE A 482 12.62 -3.46 -8.44
CA PHE A 482 12.50 -4.91 -8.55
C PHE A 482 11.02 -5.34 -8.54
N LYS A 483 10.81 -6.62 -8.88
CA LYS A 483 9.53 -7.31 -8.72
C LYS A 483 9.78 -8.64 -8.02
N GLU A 484 9.10 -8.89 -6.91
CA GLU A 484 9.14 -10.19 -6.24
C GLU A 484 8.31 -11.21 -7.00
N CYS A 485 8.91 -12.36 -7.27
CA CYS A 485 8.24 -13.52 -7.85
C CYS A 485 8.24 -14.65 -6.82
N TRP A 486 7.07 -15.15 -6.46
CA TRP A 486 6.87 -16.09 -5.35
C TRP A 486 6.87 -17.57 -5.76
N CYS A 487 7.09 -17.91 -7.03
CA CYS A 487 7.04 -19.29 -7.52
C CYS A 487 8.35 -19.75 -8.14
N PRO A 488 8.93 -20.87 -7.73
CA PRO A 488 8.67 -21.69 -6.51
C PRO A 488 9.41 -21.16 -5.27
N LYS A 489 10.22 -20.13 -5.42
CA LYS A 489 10.95 -19.44 -4.35
C LYS A 489 10.84 -17.95 -4.59
N ILE A 490 10.89 -17.17 -3.53
CA ILE A 490 10.99 -15.72 -3.63
C ILE A 490 12.24 -15.37 -4.42
N THR A 491 12.07 -14.69 -5.53
CA THR A 491 13.16 -14.17 -6.37
C THR A 491 12.85 -12.73 -6.71
N MET A 492 13.87 -11.88 -6.62
CA MET A 492 13.77 -10.49 -7.11
C MET A 492 14.20 -10.45 -8.57
N ARG A 493 13.39 -9.82 -9.41
CA ARG A 493 13.69 -9.56 -10.82
C ARG A 493 13.60 -8.07 -11.07
N THR A 494 14.37 -7.57 -12.01
CA THR A 494 14.21 -6.22 -12.54
C THR A 494 12.82 -6.09 -13.16
N LYS A 495 12.09 -5.04 -12.81
CA LYS A 495 10.80 -4.73 -13.45
C LYS A 495 10.98 -4.08 -14.83
N PRO A 496 9.94 -4.03 -15.68
CA PRO A 496 9.96 -3.25 -16.91
C PRO A 496 10.12 -1.75 -16.63
N TRP A 497 10.80 -1.05 -17.53
CA TRP A 497 10.96 0.41 -17.42
C TRP A 497 9.61 1.13 -17.35
N SER A 498 8.60 0.69 -18.11
CA SER A 498 7.28 1.31 -18.11
C SER A 498 6.63 1.37 -16.72
N GLU A 499 6.75 0.31 -15.92
CA GLU A 499 6.25 0.29 -14.55
C GLU A 499 7.07 1.24 -13.65
N LEU A 500 8.38 1.27 -13.81
CA LEU A 500 9.26 2.15 -13.04
C LEU A 500 9.04 3.62 -13.39
N GLU A 501 8.81 3.94 -14.67
CA GLU A 501 8.49 5.29 -15.15
C GLU A 501 7.20 5.80 -14.51
N GLU A 502 6.17 4.99 -14.47
CA GLU A 502 4.89 5.33 -13.86
C GLU A 502 5.05 5.64 -12.36
N GLN A 503 5.72 4.78 -11.60
CA GLN A 503 6.03 5.03 -10.18
C GLN A 503 6.81 6.34 -9.99
N LEU A 504 7.84 6.57 -10.83
CA LEU A 504 8.64 7.78 -10.79
C LEU A 504 7.81 9.04 -11.08
N ARG A 505 6.93 8.99 -12.06
CA ARG A 505 6.03 10.12 -12.39
C ARG A 505 5.05 10.40 -11.26
N VAL A 506 4.47 9.37 -10.65
CA VAL A 506 3.58 9.49 -9.49
C VAL A 506 4.34 10.09 -8.30
N ALA A 507 5.51 9.58 -7.95
CA ALA A 507 6.33 10.13 -6.87
C ALA A 507 6.68 11.61 -7.10
N GLY A 508 7.02 11.97 -8.34
CA GLY A 508 7.35 13.34 -8.75
C GLY A 508 6.21 14.35 -8.64
N MET A 509 4.96 13.91 -8.45
CA MET A 509 3.85 14.81 -8.12
C MET A 509 3.93 15.35 -6.69
N PHE A 510 4.66 14.67 -5.81
CA PHE A 510 4.71 14.95 -4.38
C PHE A 510 6.06 15.46 -3.90
N THR A 511 7.16 15.05 -4.55
CA THR A 511 8.51 15.37 -4.08
C THR A 511 9.55 15.30 -5.20
N ASP A 512 10.66 16.03 -5.01
CA ASP A 512 11.90 15.89 -5.80
C ASP A 512 12.92 14.96 -5.09
N HIS A 513 12.66 14.55 -3.84
CA HIS A 513 13.49 13.62 -3.08
C HIS A 513 13.08 12.19 -3.38
N ILE A 514 13.51 11.66 -4.54
CA ILE A 514 13.16 10.34 -5.00
C ILE A 514 14.41 9.47 -5.04
N THR A 515 14.40 8.38 -4.31
CA THR A 515 15.45 7.36 -4.33
C THR A 515 14.97 6.09 -5.02
N ASN A 516 15.89 5.22 -5.39
CA ASN A 516 15.61 3.94 -6.03
C ASN A 516 16.15 2.78 -5.20
N PHE A 517 15.34 1.79 -4.94
CA PHE A 517 15.77 0.53 -4.35
C PHE A 517 15.73 -0.58 -5.40
N SER A 518 16.86 -1.04 -5.88
CA SER A 518 18.24 -0.76 -5.49
C SER A 518 19.15 -0.81 -6.70
N TRP A 519 20.40 -0.39 -6.55
CA TRP A 519 21.41 -0.49 -7.62
C TRP A 519 21.55 -1.90 -8.19
N ALA A 520 21.26 -2.93 -7.42
CA ALA A 520 21.32 -4.32 -7.87
C ALA A 520 20.37 -4.61 -9.06
N THR A 521 19.21 -3.97 -9.08
CA THR A 521 18.18 -4.10 -10.12
C THR A 521 18.08 -2.89 -11.05
N PHE A 522 18.88 -1.84 -10.79
CA PHE A 522 18.96 -0.62 -11.54
C PHE A 522 20.43 -0.28 -11.85
N LYS A 523 21.03 -1.00 -12.80
CA LYS A 523 22.43 -0.84 -13.22
C LYS A 523 22.56 -1.06 -14.72
N PRO A 524 23.69 -0.64 -15.35
CA PRO A 524 23.89 -0.83 -16.78
C PRO A 524 23.55 -2.23 -17.28
N GLY A 525 22.79 -2.29 -18.37
CA GLY A 525 22.32 -3.55 -18.98
C GLY A 525 20.97 -4.06 -18.44
N THR A 526 20.37 -3.40 -17.46
CA THR A 526 18.97 -3.68 -17.05
C THR A 526 18.00 -2.79 -17.83
N ASP A 527 16.76 -3.27 -18.07
CA ASP A 527 15.74 -2.48 -18.78
C ASP A 527 15.41 -1.18 -18.05
N THR A 528 15.36 -1.22 -16.71
CA THR A 528 15.14 -0.05 -15.85
C THR A 528 16.21 1.02 -16.02
N TYR A 529 17.49 0.64 -16.04
CA TYR A 529 18.58 1.59 -16.20
C TYR A 529 18.62 2.19 -17.61
N GLU A 530 18.53 1.35 -18.64
CA GLU A 530 18.56 1.81 -20.03
C GLU A 530 17.33 2.64 -20.38
N GLY A 531 16.17 2.27 -19.85
CA GLY A 531 14.94 3.04 -19.98
C GLY A 531 15.04 4.41 -19.30
N TYR A 532 15.50 4.44 -18.05
CA TYR A 532 15.70 5.69 -17.32
C TYR A 532 16.73 6.62 -18.01
N LYS A 533 17.81 6.05 -18.53
CA LYS A 533 18.80 6.81 -19.29
C LYS A 533 18.19 7.52 -20.50
N ARG A 534 17.38 6.80 -21.31
CA ARG A 534 16.62 7.42 -22.42
C ARG A 534 15.66 8.50 -21.94
N TYR A 535 14.93 8.23 -20.86
CA TYR A 535 13.97 9.15 -20.28
C TYR A 535 14.60 10.49 -19.87
N ILE A 536 15.72 10.49 -19.16
CA ILE A 536 16.39 11.73 -18.74
C ILE A 536 17.06 12.47 -19.90
N GLU A 537 17.41 11.78 -20.99
CA GLU A 537 17.92 12.34 -22.22
C GLU A 537 16.81 12.89 -23.17
N GLY A 538 15.52 12.67 -22.82
CA GLY A 538 14.38 13.09 -23.62
C GLY A 538 14.20 12.28 -24.92
N LYS A 539 14.56 11.00 -24.89
CA LYS A 539 14.52 10.07 -26.04
C LYS A 539 13.43 9.03 -25.91
#